data_fe0e6295bc713866a288c7400b102517
#
_entry.id   fe0e6295bc713866a288c7400b102517
#
_cell.length_a   1.000
_cell.length_b   1.000
_cell.length_c   1.000
_cell.angle_alpha   90.00
_cell.angle_beta   90.00
_cell.angle_gamma   90.00
#
_symmetry.space_group_name_H-M   'P 1'
#
loop_
_entity.id
_entity.type
_entity.pdbx_description
1 polymer ?
#
loop_
_entity_poly.entity_id
_entity_poly.type
_entity_poly.pdbx_seq_one_letter_code
_entity_poly.pdbx_strand_id
1 'polypeptide(L)'
;MSNTELIPKVLKRVRLREQNPSVAEEIAYAFSLSPLTSRVLSARGFLPDERLKNYLVPTLKSGLPNPSELKNLDAAADTICEFGKADRGIAIACDFDVDGLSGGSLVYDFLQKAGFRSHVYVPDRFSEGYGLNERIVRDVKKHGYEMLLTIDYGTTNKKELELAKELGLYTVVVDHHHVVSNPPADIFINPHQEGCGFADGTLCAAGLGWYLVVALSSRLKNEDLNPKNFLDLACLGTICDMVPLQGPNRIIARRGLENLANTSRPGLVALKNVCGVSHNVSCSHVSFGIGPRLNAAGRMVSGELVIELLTTQDSRKAEKLAKKLNKLNLERQATEEEVKNEALKQISSRGEVPSGIVAWDKNFHTGVIGIVAQRLVEAYYRPAAVLGFDQGKFKGSVRGIKGVSVVQLLGSLSEYLLQFGGHDGAGGFSLEETKVTLFAEAFNSKCDELLRDVETEPSVEADTEADLGELTPAIVRELKRFEPLGVGNPSPQLLLRSLRVKAIKLLKDAHLKATLTDGKNLISGMMWRTKEHPALKVGNSVDVVGKADINTFFGNAELQMNLQAVEVAA
;
A
#
# COMPACT_ATOMS: atom_id res chain seq x y z
N MET A 1 17.69 -4.59 -29.90
CA MET A 1 17.06 -3.27 -30.02
C MET A 1 15.64 -3.43 -29.50
N SER A 2 15.41 -3.12 -28.23
CA SER A 2 14.09 -3.24 -27.60
C SER A 2 13.31 -1.95 -27.91
N ASN A 3 12.41 -2.03 -28.88
CA ASN A 3 11.34 -1.03 -29.03
C ASN A 3 10.39 -1.18 -27.82
N THR A 4 10.78 -0.62 -26.70
CA THR A 4 9.85 -0.31 -25.62
C THR A 4 9.09 0.93 -26.08
N GLU A 5 8.00 0.72 -26.83
CA GLU A 5 7.03 1.80 -27.05
C GLU A 5 6.58 2.28 -25.68
N LEU A 6 6.87 3.54 -25.40
CA LEU A 6 6.48 4.13 -24.12
C LEU A 6 4.96 4.22 -24.09
N ILE A 7 4.41 3.68 -23.02
CA ILE A 7 3.01 3.86 -22.67
C ILE A 7 2.71 5.37 -22.72
N PRO A 8 1.74 5.83 -23.52
CA PRO A 8 1.36 7.24 -23.55
C PRO A 8 0.93 7.65 -22.15
N LYS A 9 1.61 8.62 -21.56
CA LYS A 9 1.24 9.12 -20.25
C LYS A 9 0.09 10.10 -20.44
N VAL A 10 -1.08 9.81 -19.89
CA VAL A 10 -2.24 10.70 -19.97
C VAL A 10 -1.88 12.03 -19.32
N LEU A 11 -2.15 13.14 -20.02
CA LEU A 11 -1.95 14.49 -19.48
C LEU A 11 -2.93 14.70 -18.32
N LYS A 12 -2.45 15.35 -17.26
CA LYS A 12 -3.24 15.58 -16.05
C LYS A 12 -3.66 17.03 -15.97
N ARG A 13 -4.94 17.27 -15.70
CA ARG A 13 -5.44 18.62 -15.39
C ARG A 13 -4.94 19.07 -14.02
N VAL A 14 -4.62 20.35 -13.91
CA VAL A 14 -4.24 21.00 -12.66
C VAL A 14 -5.49 21.51 -11.95
N ARG A 15 -5.64 21.17 -10.68
CA ARG A 15 -6.65 21.75 -9.77
C ARG A 15 -5.95 22.32 -8.57
N LEU A 16 -6.35 23.50 -8.14
CA LEU A 16 -5.87 24.13 -6.90
C LEU A 16 -6.90 23.88 -5.78
N ARG A 17 -6.43 23.46 -4.62
CA ARG A 17 -7.28 23.34 -3.42
C ARG A 17 -7.80 24.70 -3.02
N GLU A 18 -8.95 24.72 -2.37
CA GLU A 18 -9.48 25.91 -1.74
C GLU A 18 -8.48 26.46 -0.70
N GLN A 19 -8.24 27.75 -0.75
CA GLN A 19 -7.29 28.44 0.11
C GLN A 19 -8.03 29.19 1.22
N ASN A 20 -7.54 29.06 2.47
CA ASN A 20 -8.02 29.87 3.59
C ASN A 20 -6.86 30.65 4.21
N PRO A 21 -6.61 31.91 3.77
CA PRO A 21 -5.49 32.72 4.22
C PRO A 21 -5.50 33.00 5.71
N SER A 22 -6.66 33.27 6.32
CA SER A 22 -6.78 33.55 7.75
C SER A 22 -6.31 32.35 8.58
N VAL A 23 -6.79 31.15 8.26
CA VAL A 23 -6.37 29.93 8.95
C VAL A 23 -4.87 29.66 8.73
N ALA A 24 -4.36 29.94 7.54
CA ALA A 24 -2.92 29.78 7.27
C ALA A 24 -2.07 30.72 8.13
N GLU A 25 -2.47 31.97 8.33
CA GLU A 25 -1.79 32.93 9.21
C GLU A 25 -1.83 32.48 10.67
N GLU A 26 -2.98 32.00 11.16
CA GLU A 26 -3.13 31.47 12.50
C GLU A 26 -2.22 30.25 12.74
N ILE A 27 -2.14 29.32 11.77
CA ILE A 27 -1.24 28.17 11.81
C ILE A 27 0.22 28.62 11.85
N ALA A 28 0.60 29.57 10.99
CA ALA A 28 1.96 30.10 10.92
C ALA A 28 2.40 30.66 12.28
N TYR A 29 1.55 31.44 12.92
CA TYR A 29 1.81 32.02 14.23
C TYR A 29 1.87 30.96 15.34
N ALA A 30 0.83 30.10 15.44
CA ALA A 30 0.71 29.13 16.54
C ALA A 30 1.82 28.05 16.53
N PHE A 31 2.32 27.67 15.36
CA PHE A 31 3.31 26.59 15.22
C PHE A 31 4.69 27.06 14.73
N SER A 32 4.89 28.37 14.59
CA SER A 32 6.13 28.97 14.07
C SER A 32 6.57 28.33 12.75
N LEU A 33 5.62 28.24 11.80
CA LEU A 33 5.83 27.69 10.47
C LEU A 33 5.95 28.79 9.43
N SER A 34 6.61 28.46 8.32
CA SER A 34 6.66 29.36 7.17
C SER A 34 5.26 29.59 6.55
N PRO A 35 5.04 30.74 5.89
CA PRO A 35 3.76 31.01 5.22
C PRO A 35 3.40 29.94 4.21
N LEU A 36 4.36 29.43 3.41
CA LEU A 36 4.12 28.37 2.42
C LEU A 36 3.65 27.08 3.08
N THR A 37 4.34 26.60 4.13
CA THR A 37 3.95 25.39 4.86
C THR A 37 2.56 25.52 5.47
N SER A 38 2.25 26.69 6.02
CA SER A 38 0.95 26.97 6.64
C SER A 38 -0.19 27.02 5.63
N ARG A 39 0.04 27.57 4.42
CA ARG A 39 -0.92 27.50 3.31
C ARG A 39 -1.23 26.05 2.91
N VAL A 40 -0.19 25.19 2.79
CA VAL A 40 -0.39 23.77 2.50
C VAL A 40 -1.24 23.08 3.56
N LEU A 41 -0.98 23.35 4.85
CA LEU A 41 -1.73 22.73 5.96
C LEU A 41 -3.18 23.22 5.98
N SER A 42 -3.41 24.52 5.84
CA SER A 42 -4.74 25.12 5.77
C SER A 42 -5.55 24.56 4.60
N ALA A 43 -4.96 24.47 3.41
CA ALA A 43 -5.59 23.90 2.22
C ALA A 43 -5.93 22.39 2.37
N ARG A 44 -5.25 21.69 3.28
CA ARG A 44 -5.57 20.29 3.67
C ARG A 44 -6.61 20.19 4.79
N GLY A 45 -7.21 21.30 5.22
CA GLY A 45 -8.24 21.36 6.24
C GLY A 45 -7.72 21.22 7.67
N PHE A 46 -6.43 21.50 7.91
CA PHE A 46 -5.94 21.61 9.27
C PHE A 46 -6.30 22.98 9.87
N LEU A 47 -6.61 22.95 11.17
CA LEU A 47 -6.79 24.11 12.03
C LEU A 47 -5.64 24.19 13.04
N PRO A 48 -5.39 25.35 13.69
CA PRO A 48 -4.34 25.50 14.69
C PRO A 48 -4.74 24.84 16.04
N ASP A 49 -4.91 23.53 16.04
CA ASP A 49 -5.43 22.72 17.14
C ASP A 49 -4.49 21.55 17.53
N GLU A 50 -4.93 20.72 18.48
CA GLU A 50 -4.20 19.53 18.92
C GLU A 50 -4.07 18.47 17.80
N ARG A 51 -4.98 18.40 16.83
CA ARG A 51 -4.87 17.50 15.68
C ARG A 51 -3.66 17.87 14.84
N LEU A 52 -3.45 19.15 14.54
CA LEU A 52 -2.28 19.62 13.81
C LEU A 52 -0.99 19.39 14.61
N LYS A 53 -1.01 19.63 15.92
CA LYS A 53 0.14 19.36 16.79
C LYS A 53 0.54 17.88 16.74
N ASN A 54 -0.42 16.97 16.86
CA ASN A 54 -0.19 15.53 16.77
C ASN A 54 0.26 15.11 15.37
N TYR A 55 -0.22 15.76 14.32
CA TYR A 55 0.23 15.54 12.95
C TYR A 55 1.70 15.93 12.76
N LEU A 56 2.12 17.08 13.25
CA LEU A 56 3.49 17.59 13.12
C LEU A 56 4.49 16.86 14.04
N VAL A 57 4.05 16.47 15.24
CA VAL A 57 4.88 15.81 16.26
C VAL A 57 4.16 14.57 16.80
N PRO A 58 4.01 13.51 16.01
CA PRO A 58 3.31 12.30 16.44
C PRO A 58 4.09 11.57 17.55
N THR A 59 3.42 11.25 18.67
CA THR A 59 4.01 10.50 19.78
C THR A 59 3.17 9.27 20.12
N LEU A 60 3.82 8.20 20.59
CA LEU A 60 3.12 7.00 21.03
C LEU A 60 2.24 7.25 22.27
N LYS A 61 2.64 8.19 23.13
CA LYS A 61 1.98 8.42 24.42
C LYS A 61 0.66 9.20 24.29
N SER A 62 0.62 10.20 23.43
CA SER A 62 -0.51 11.15 23.37
C SER A 62 -1.35 11.04 22.10
N GLY A 63 -0.86 10.33 21.08
CA GLY A 63 -1.52 10.29 19.78
C GLY A 63 -2.19 8.96 19.42
N LEU A 64 -2.02 7.93 20.24
CA LEU A 64 -2.67 6.63 20.06
C LEU A 64 -3.92 6.52 20.94
N PRO A 65 -5.03 5.99 20.41
CA PRO A 65 -6.20 5.66 21.22
C PRO A 65 -5.86 4.57 22.24
N ASN A 66 -6.62 4.54 23.33
CA ASN A 66 -6.42 3.54 24.39
C ASN A 66 -6.73 2.13 23.83
N PRO A 67 -5.80 1.16 23.96
CA PRO A 67 -6.02 -0.21 23.50
C PRO A 67 -7.33 -0.84 23.97
N SER A 68 -7.76 -0.57 25.21
CA SER A 68 -9.01 -1.11 25.78
C SER A 68 -10.29 -0.61 25.08
N GLU A 69 -10.21 0.42 24.22
CA GLU A 69 -11.33 0.88 23.40
C GLU A 69 -11.54 -0.03 22.17
N LEU A 70 -10.54 -0.82 21.79
CA LEU A 70 -10.68 -1.82 20.73
C LEU A 70 -11.47 -3.02 21.27
N LYS A 71 -12.68 -3.17 20.78
CA LYS A 71 -13.64 -4.18 21.25
C LYS A 71 -13.03 -5.58 21.24
N ASN A 72 -13.16 -6.29 22.34
CA ASN A 72 -12.66 -7.64 22.60
C ASN A 72 -11.12 -7.79 22.72
N LEU A 73 -10.34 -6.73 22.59
CA LEU A 73 -8.87 -6.81 22.67
C LEU A 73 -8.40 -7.31 24.04
N ASP A 74 -8.98 -6.77 25.11
CA ASP A 74 -8.62 -7.19 26.47
C ASP A 74 -8.96 -8.66 26.73
N ALA A 75 -10.14 -9.11 26.31
CA ALA A 75 -10.54 -10.52 26.41
C ALA A 75 -9.59 -11.45 25.62
N ALA A 76 -9.20 -11.05 24.42
CA ALA A 76 -8.24 -11.81 23.61
C ALA A 76 -6.87 -11.92 24.33
N ALA A 77 -6.37 -10.80 24.84
CA ALA A 77 -5.07 -10.79 25.52
C ALA A 77 -5.09 -11.65 26.80
N ASP A 78 -6.18 -11.60 27.58
CA ASP A 78 -6.34 -12.44 28.78
C ASP A 78 -6.35 -13.92 28.41
N THR A 79 -7.16 -14.31 27.43
CA THR A 79 -7.27 -15.69 26.95
C THR A 79 -5.96 -16.21 26.35
N ILE A 80 -5.28 -15.43 25.51
CA ILE A 80 -3.97 -15.80 24.94
C ILE A 80 -2.93 -16.02 26.06
N CYS A 81 -2.90 -15.16 27.07
CA CYS A 81 -2.02 -15.34 28.24
C CYS A 81 -2.35 -16.59 29.04
N GLU A 82 -3.63 -16.95 29.18
CA GLU A 82 -4.09 -18.15 29.83
C GLU A 82 -3.62 -19.41 29.09
N PHE A 83 -3.82 -19.45 27.77
CA PHE A 83 -3.36 -20.55 26.92
C PHE A 83 -1.84 -20.70 26.97
N GLY A 84 -1.11 -19.59 26.82
CA GLY A 84 0.35 -19.62 26.84
C GLY A 84 0.93 -20.10 28.16
N LYS A 85 0.41 -19.63 29.28
CA LYS A 85 0.84 -20.08 30.64
C LYS A 85 0.50 -21.54 30.92
N ALA A 86 -0.56 -22.07 30.32
CA ALA A 86 -0.96 -23.47 30.42
C ALA A 86 -0.28 -24.40 29.41
N ASP A 87 0.65 -23.87 28.60
CA ASP A 87 1.33 -24.55 27.47
C ASP A 87 0.36 -25.17 26.43
N ARG A 88 -0.84 -24.59 26.34
CA ARG A 88 -1.86 -24.97 25.38
C ARG A 88 -1.55 -24.33 24.03
N GLY A 89 -0.86 -24.92 23.11
CA GLY A 89 -0.30 -24.34 21.90
C GLY A 89 -1.23 -23.41 21.10
N ILE A 90 -0.67 -22.34 20.60
CA ILE A 90 -1.34 -21.28 19.83
C ILE A 90 -0.88 -21.33 18.38
N ALA A 91 -1.78 -21.64 17.45
CA ALA A 91 -1.52 -21.57 16.02
C ALA A 91 -1.95 -20.21 15.49
N ILE A 92 -1.04 -19.51 14.81
CA ILE A 92 -1.32 -18.26 14.11
C ILE A 92 -1.53 -18.59 12.65
N ALA A 93 -2.64 -18.18 12.06
CA ALA A 93 -2.90 -18.33 10.64
C ALA A 93 -3.04 -16.92 10.04
N CYS A 94 -2.21 -16.57 9.04
CA CYS A 94 -2.16 -15.21 8.50
C CYS A 94 -2.19 -15.20 6.97
N ASP A 95 -2.63 -14.09 6.37
CA ASP A 95 -2.64 -13.95 4.92
C ASP A 95 -1.22 -13.96 4.34
N PHE A 96 -1.12 -14.20 3.03
CA PHE A 96 0.13 -14.34 2.26
C PHE A 96 0.71 -13.00 1.77
N ASP A 97 0.08 -11.87 2.01
CA ASP A 97 0.60 -10.55 1.65
C ASP A 97 1.40 -9.91 2.79
N VAL A 98 1.93 -8.69 2.59
CA VAL A 98 2.81 -8.06 3.59
C VAL A 98 2.07 -7.75 4.88
N ASP A 99 0.78 -7.41 4.84
CA ASP A 99 0.03 -7.10 6.07
C ASP A 99 -0.15 -8.35 6.93
N GLY A 100 -0.71 -9.41 6.35
CA GLY A 100 -0.85 -10.69 7.03
C GLY A 100 0.49 -11.27 7.51
N LEU A 101 1.51 -11.30 6.62
CA LEU A 101 2.82 -11.87 6.94
C LEU A 101 3.56 -11.07 8.02
N SER A 102 3.53 -9.72 7.99
CA SER A 102 4.19 -8.91 9.00
C SER A 102 3.43 -8.93 10.33
N GLY A 103 2.10 -8.91 10.30
CA GLY A 103 1.23 -9.05 11.47
C GLY A 103 1.39 -10.41 12.13
N GLY A 104 1.35 -11.49 11.34
CA GLY A 104 1.60 -12.85 11.81
C GLY A 104 3.00 -13.04 12.42
N SER A 105 4.04 -12.53 11.74
CA SER A 105 5.42 -12.56 12.24
C SER A 105 5.59 -11.76 13.53
N LEU A 106 4.94 -10.61 13.65
CA LEU A 106 4.97 -9.75 14.82
C LEU A 106 4.40 -10.45 16.04
N VAL A 107 3.20 -11.02 15.91
CA VAL A 107 2.54 -11.74 17.01
C VAL A 107 3.32 -13.02 17.34
N TYR A 108 3.78 -13.77 16.36
CA TYR A 108 4.58 -14.97 16.55
C TYR A 108 5.88 -14.70 17.31
N ASP A 109 6.67 -13.71 16.87
CA ASP A 109 7.94 -13.36 17.53
C ASP A 109 7.71 -12.90 18.99
N PHE A 110 6.61 -12.18 19.24
CA PHE A 110 6.22 -11.82 20.60
C PHE A 110 5.89 -13.04 21.46
N LEU A 111 5.05 -13.97 20.97
CA LEU A 111 4.66 -15.17 21.70
C LEU A 111 5.86 -16.09 21.95
N GLN A 112 6.76 -16.24 20.98
CA GLN A 112 8.01 -17.01 21.16
C GLN A 112 8.89 -16.40 22.25
N LYS A 113 9.07 -15.07 22.27
CA LYS A 113 9.84 -14.37 23.31
C LYS A 113 9.16 -14.43 24.69
N ALA A 114 7.83 -14.55 24.71
CA ALA A 114 7.07 -14.80 25.94
C ALA A 114 7.18 -16.27 26.45
N GLY A 115 7.82 -17.15 25.68
CA GLY A 115 7.94 -18.58 25.98
C GLY A 115 6.68 -19.40 25.69
N PHE A 116 5.76 -18.87 24.86
CA PHE A 116 4.52 -19.54 24.52
C PHE A 116 4.70 -20.44 23.30
N ARG A 117 4.22 -21.70 23.39
CA ARG A 117 4.24 -22.64 22.27
C ARG A 117 3.35 -22.14 21.13
N SER A 118 3.97 -21.71 20.04
CA SER A 118 3.23 -21.18 18.88
C SER A 118 3.86 -21.55 17.54
N HIS A 119 3.04 -21.48 16.47
CA HIS A 119 3.46 -21.74 15.09
C HIS A 119 2.63 -20.89 14.13
N VAL A 120 3.19 -20.58 12.94
CA VAL A 120 2.51 -19.78 11.90
C VAL A 120 2.15 -20.66 10.72
N TYR A 121 0.92 -20.53 10.23
CA TYR A 121 0.39 -21.15 9.02
C TYR A 121 0.07 -20.06 7.99
N VAL A 122 0.46 -20.28 6.75
CA VAL A 122 0.16 -19.38 5.63
C VAL A 122 -0.54 -20.18 4.53
N PRO A 123 -1.64 -19.69 3.95
CA PRO A 123 -2.31 -20.37 2.84
C PRO A 123 -1.47 -20.28 1.55
N ASP A 124 -1.59 -21.30 0.70
CA ASP A 124 -1.03 -21.25 -0.64
C ASP A 124 -1.98 -20.53 -1.59
N ARG A 125 -1.53 -19.37 -2.10
CA ARG A 125 -2.31 -18.49 -2.96
C ARG A 125 -2.87 -19.17 -4.20
N PHE A 126 -2.14 -20.12 -4.78
CA PHE A 126 -2.48 -20.72 -6.06
C PHE A 126 -3.45 -21.89 -5.92
N SER A 127 -3.20 -22.77 -4.94
CA SER A 127 -4.01 -23.98 -4.71
C SER A 127 -5.18 -23.74 -3.76
N GLU A 128 -5.04 -22.82 -2.79
CA GLU A 128 -6.02 -22.61 -1.71
C GLU A 128 -6.75 -21.26 -1.82
N GLY A 129 -6.12 -20.27 -2.44
CA GLY A 129 -6.69 -18.93 -2.58
C GLY A 129 -6.46 -18.05 -1.34
N TYR A 130 -7.35 -17.05 -1.16
CA TYR A 130 -7.32 -16.10 -0.05
C TYR A 130 -8.15 -16.63 1.13
N GLY A 131 -7.64 -16.40 2.33
CA GLY A 131 -8.37 -16.62 3.57
C GLY A 131 -8.05 -17.93 4.26
N LEU A 132 -8.70 -18.14 5.41
CA LEU A 132 -8.61 -19.40 6.17
C LEU A 132 -9.21 -20.53 5.34
N ASN A 133 -8.58 -21.71 5.39
CA ASN A 133 -9.03 -22.89 4.65
C ASN A 133 -9.05 -24.14 5.54
N GLU A 134 -9.76 -25.17 5.08
CA GLU A 134 -9.97 -26.41 5.81
C GLU A 134 -8.66 -27.14 6.14
N ARG A 135 -7.65 -27.13 5.24
CA ARG A 135 -6.33 -27.75 5.48
C ARG A 135 -5.68 -27.13 6.71
N ILE A 136 -5.61 -25.80 6.78
CA ILE A 136 -4.99 -25.11 7.94
C ILE A 136 -5.70 -25.51 9.23
N VAL A 137 -7.04 -25.47 9.27
CA VAL A 137 -7.82 -25.82 10.46
C VAL A 137 -7.52 -27.25 10.91
N ARG A 138 -7.47 -28.21 9.99
CA ARG A 138 -7.17 -29.61 10.30
C ARG A 138 -5.71 -29.82 10.72
N ASP A 139 -4.76 -29.15 10.08
CA ASP A 139 -3.33 -29.21 10.44
C ASP A 139 -3.08 -28.63 11.81
N VAL A 140 -3.71 -27.53 12.19
CA VAL A 140 -3.66 -26.93 13.53
C VAL A 140 -4.07 -27.97 14.58
N LYS A 141 -5.22 -28.63 14.38
CA LYS A 141 -5.69 -29.67 15.30
C LYS A 141 -4.76 -30.88 15.35
N LYS A 142 -4.32 -31.36 14.17
CA LYS A 142 -3.41 -32.51 14.05
C LYS A 142 -2.08 -32.31 14.77
N HIS A 143 -1.54 -31.07 14.74
CA HIS A 143 -0.28 -30.72 15.41
C HIS A 143 -0.46 -30.40 16.91
N GLY A 144 -1.66 -30.58 17.45
CA GLY A 144 -1.95 -30.45 18.88
C GLY A 144 -1.97 -29.02 19.40
N TYR A 145 -2.25 -28.04 18.52
CA TYR A 145 -2.60 -26.70 18.94
C TYR A 145 -4.06 -26.65 19.38
N GLU A 146 -4.34 -25.82 20.36
CA GLU A 146 -5.69 -25.71 20.94
C GLU A 146 -6.35 -24.36 20.65
N MET A 147 -5.56 -23.37 20.24
CA MET A 147 -6.05 -22.07 19.77
C MET A 147 -5.67 -21.84 18.32
N LEU A 148 -6.63 -21.32 17.54
CA LEU A 148 -6.44 -20.79 16.20
C LEU A 148 -6.63 -19.26 16.25
N LEU A 149 -5.53 -18.52 16.10
CA LEU A 149 -5.51 -17.06 16.00
C LEU A 149 -5.33 -16.67 14.53
N THR A 150 -6.32 -16.02 13.92
CA THR A 150 -6.20 -15.53 12.55
C THR A 150 -5.75 -14.07 12.52
N ILE A 151 -4.92 -13.72 11.54
CA ILE A 151 -4.44 -12.35 11.29
C ILE A 151 -4.69 -12.00 9.82
N ASP A 152 -5.40 -10.90 9.57
CA ASP A 152 -5.68 -10.35 8.24
C ASP A 152 -6.69 -11.18 7.42
N TYR A 153 -7.42 -12.01 8.06
CA TYR A 153 -8.60 -12.69 7.54
C TYR A 153 -9.40 -13.34 8.67
N GLY A 154 -10.56 -13.87 8.35
CA GLY A 154 -11.45 -14.55 9.29
C GLY A 154 -12.85 -13.94 9.31
N THR A 155 -13.00 -12.66 8.99
CA THR A 155 -14.29 -11.98 8.98
C THR A 155 -15.33 -12.68 8.10
N THR A 156 -14.90 -13.25 6.97
CA THR A 156 -15.78 -13.93 5.99
C THR A 156 -15.68 -15.46 6.01
N ASN A 157 -14.79 -16.03 6.83
CA ASN A 157 -14.47 -17.47 6.85
C ASN A 157 -15.40 -18.28 7.76
N LYS A 158 -16.71 -18.13 7.61
CA LYS A 158 -17.70 -18.76 8.49
C LYS A 158 -17.58 -20.27 8.55
N LYS A 159 -17.46 -20.95 7.41
CA LYS A 159 -17.39 -22.42 7.34
C LYS A 159 -16.15 -22.99 8.03
N GLU A 160 -15.01 -22.35 7.83
CA GLU A 160 -13.72 -22.77 8.38
C GLU A 160 -13.69 -22.55 9.90
N LEU A 161 -14.31 -21.49 10.40
CA LEU A 161 -14.44 -21.22 11.83
C LEU A 161 -15.45 -22.17 12.50
N GLU A 162 -16.54 -22.52 11.82
CA GLU A 162 -17.46 -23.58 12.27
C GLU A 162 -16.73 -24.92 12.39
N LEU A 163 -15.94 -25.30 11.38
CA LEU A 163 -15.09 -26.50 11.42
C LEU A 163 -14.07 -26.45 12.58
N ALA A 164 -13.42 -25.30 12.81
CA ALA A 164 -12.49 -25.14 13.93
C ALA A 164 -13.19 -25.41 15.27
N LYS A 165 -14.40 -24.90 15.45
CA LYS A 165 -15.22 -25.13 16.64
C LYS A 165 -15.64 -26.61 16.77
N GLU A 166 -16.05 -27.26 15.69
CA GLU A 166 -16.38 -28.70 15.67
C GLU A 166 -15.17 -29.56 16.10
N LEU A 167 -13.95 -29.14 15.73
CA LEU A 167 -12.71 -29.82 16.12
C LEU A 167 -12.23 -29.43 17.55
N GLY A 168 -12.97 -28.59 18.26
CA GLY A 168 -12.65 -28.14 19.60
C GLY A 168 -11.44 -27.21 19.68
N LEU A 169 -11.22 -26.38 18.66
CA LEU A 169 -10.25 -25.29 18.69
C LEU A 169 -10.91 -24.02 19.24
N TYR A 170 -10.20 -23.32 20.10
CA TYR A 170 -10.59 -21.97 20.51
C TYR A 170 -10.16 -20.97 19.42
N THR A 171 -11.06 -20.11 18.99
CA THR A 171 -10.85 -19.26 17.84
C THR A 171 -10.78 -17.77 18.20
N VAL A 172 -9.70 -17.11 17.77
CA VAL A 172 -9.52 -15.65 17.89
C VAL A 172 -9.29 -15.08 16.51
N VAL A 173 -10.14 -14.15 16.08
CA VAL A 173 -10.02 -13.49 14.78
C VAL A 173 -9.55 -12.05 14.99
N VAL A 174 -8.45 -11.67 14.32
CA VAL A 174 -7.93 -10.30 14.26
C VAL A 174 -7.91 -9.88 12.79
N ASP A 175 -8.86 -9.05 12.41
CA ASP A 175 -9.08 -8.69 11.02
C ASP A 175 -9.55 -7.24 10.90
N HIS A 176 -9.40 -6.64 9.73
CA HIS A 176 -9.79 -5.25 9.44
C HIS A 176 -10.71 -5.14 8.23
N HIS A 177 -11.02 -6.24 7.58
CA HIS A 177 -11.92 -6.27 6.43
C HIS A 177 -13.36 -5.91 6.82
N HIS A 178 -14.12 -5.42 5.84
CA HIS A 178 -15.51 -5.01 6.04
C HIS A 178 -16.38 -6.14 6.60
N VAL A 179 -17.15 -5.81 7.64
CA VAL A 179 -18.01 -6.77 8.36
C VAL A 179 -19.43 -6.69 7.82
N VAL A 180 -19.89 -7.76 7.17
CA VAL A 180 -21.32 -7.93 6.80
C VAL A 180 -22.09 -8.58 7.95
N SER A 181 -21.47 -9.56 8.61
CA SER A 181 -21.98 -10.23 9.81
C SER A 181 -20.81 -10.74 10.63
N ASN A 182 -20.93 -10.79 11.95
CA ASN A 182 -19.89 -11.33 12.80
C ASN A 182 -19.64 -12.80 12.48
N PRO A 183 -18.37 -13.23 12.36
CA PRO A 183 -18.01 -14.62 12.18
C PRO A 183 -18.28 -15.43 13.47
N PRO A 184 -18.44 -16.77 13.39
CA PRO A 184 -18.66 -17.64 14.55
C PRO A 184 -17.36 -17.91 15.32
N ALA A 185 -16.57 -16.89 15.60
CA ALA A 185 -15.36 -16.95 16.40
C ALA A 185 -15.67 -16.82 17.90
N ASP A 186 -14.85 -17.41 18.78
CA ASP A 186 -14.97 -17.23 20.22
C ASP A 186 -14.63 -15.78 20.61
N ILE A 187 -13.60 -15.20 20.00
CA ILE A 187 -13.27 -13.78 20.12
C ILE A 187 -13.06 -13.18 18.72
N PHE A 188 -13.72 -12.07 18.45
CA PHE A 188 -13.62 -11.32 17.20
C PHE A 188 -13.13 -9.90 17.46
N ILE A 189 -11.96 -9.56 16.92
CA ILE A 189 -11.36 -8.23 16.96
C ILE A 189 -11.39 -7.68 15.52
N ASN A 190 -12.22 -6.69 15.30
CA ASN A 190 -12.29 -5.96 14.05
C ASN A 190 -12.87 -4.57 14.33
N PRO A 191 -12.21 -3.48 13.94
CA PRO A 191 -12.72 -2.13 14.21
C PRO A 191 -14.04 -1.81 13.49
N HIS A 192 -14.38 -2.57 12.42
CA HIS A 192 -15.64 -2.44 11.70
C HIS A 192 -16.80 -3.26 12.30
N GLN A 193 -16.58 -4.01 13.38
CA GLN A 193 -17.66 -4.71 14.05
C GLN A 193 -18.63 -3.74 14.74
N GLU A 194 -19.89 -4.10 14.84
CA GLU A 194 -20.92 -3.28 15.48
C GLU A 194 -20.50 -2.84 16.89
N GLY A 195 -20.63 -1.56 17.17
CA GLY A 195 -20.29 -0.95 18.47
C GLY A 195 -18.79 -0.84 18.76
N CYS A 196 -17.91 -0.93 17.76
CA CYS A 196 -16.47 -0.68 17.91
C CYS A 196 -16.12 0.74 17.43
N GLY A 197 -15.82 1.00 16.20
CA GLY A 197 -15.39 2.31 15.70
C GLY A 197 -13.97 2.73 16.14
N PHE A 198 -13.15 1.79 16.63
CA PHE A 198 -11.78 2.05 17.06
C PHE A 198 -10.93 2.59 15.90
N ALA A 199 -10.25 3.72 16.12
CA ALA A 199 -9.38 4.34 15.13
C ALA A 199 -10.05 4.60 13.78
N ASP A 200 -11.36 4.91 13.78
CA ASP A 200 -12.19 5.12 12.58
C ASP A 200 -12.15 3.93 11.59
N GLY A 201 -11.85 2.73 12.06
CA GLY A 201 -11.72 1.53 11.24
C GLY A 201 -10.51 1.52 10.28
N THR A 202 -9.53 2.41 10.48
CA THR A 202 -8.46 2.62 9.48
C THR A 202 -7.21 1.77 9.67
N LEU A 203 -7.10 1.01 10.77
CA LEU A 203 -5.94 0.17 11.03
C LEU A 203 -5.92 -1.05 10.12
N CYS A 204 -4.74 -1.42 9.63
CA CYS A 204 -4.49 -2.71 8.98
C CYS A 204 -4.29 -3.84 10.02
N ALA A 205 -4.23 -5.08 9.56
CA ALA A 205 -4.11 -6.24 10.45
C ALA A 205 -2.79 -6.26 11.24
N ALA A 206 -1.67 -5.84 10.66
CA ALA A 206 -0.40 -5.69 11.39
C ALA A 206 -0.49 -4.60 12.47
N GLY A 207 -1.23 -3.53 12.23
CA GLY A 207 -1.53 -2.50 13.22
C GLY A 207 -2.36 -3.04 14.38
N LEU A 208 -3.40 -3.82 14.09
CA LEU A 208 -4.22 -4.50 15.10
C LEU A 208 -3.41 -5.55 15.87
N GLY A 209 -2.56 -6.32 15.19
CA GLY A 209 -1.62 -7.27 15.81
C GLY A 209 -0.65 -6.57 16.76
N TRP A 210 -0.20 -5.35 16.40
CA TRP A 210 0.62 -4.56 17.31
C TRP A 210 -0.16 -4.11 18.55
N TYR A 211 -1.43 -3.70 18.43
CA TYR A 211 -2.28 -3.40 19.58
C TYR A 211 -2.51 -4.64 20.47
N LEU A 212 -2.65 -5.82 19.85
CA LEU A 212 -2.71 -7.08 20.61
C LEU A 212 -1.43 -7.31 21.42
N VAL A 213 -0.26 -7.06 20.82
CA VAL A 213 1.03 -7.15 21.53
C VAL A 213 1.13 -6.12 22.66
N VAL A 214 0.61 -4.89 22.47
CA VAL A 214 0.53 -3.89 23.57
C VAL A 214 -0.30 -4.44 24.74
N ALA A 215 -1.47 -5.02 24.46
CA ALA A 215 -2.34 -5.59 25.47
C ALA A 215 -1.70 -6.81 26.19
N LEU A 216 -1.04 -7.71 25.44
CA LEU A 216 -0.32 -8.85 25.99
C LEU A 216 0.87 -8.43 26.88
N SER A 217 1.67 -7.46 26.42
CA SER A 217 2.82 -6.94 27.18
C SER A 217 2.41 -6.37 28.53
N SER A 218 1.26 -5.67 28.60
CA SER A 218 0.75 -5.13 29.87
C SER A 218 0.41 -6.19 30.90
N ARG A 219 0.05 -7.41 30.45
CA ARG A 219 -0.31 -8.56 31.29
C ARG A 219 0.88 -9.39 31.74
N LEU A 220 1.90 -9.47 30.91
CA LEU A 220 3.09 -10.29 31.18
C LEU A 220 4.13 -9.55 32.03
N LYS A 221 4.11 -8.21 32.03
CA LYS A 221 5.01 -7.33 32.82
C LYS A 221 6.50 -7.70 32.68
N ASN A 222 6.91 -8.06 31.47
CA ASN A 222 8.29 -8.38 31.13
C ASN A 222 8.87 -7.24 30.26
N GLU A 223 9.95 -6.60 30.73
CA GLU A 223 10.58 -5.45 30.05
C GLU A 223 11.16 -5.83 28.68
N ASP A 224 11.59 -7.07 28.48
CA ASP A 224 12.11 -7.59 27.21
C ASP A 224 11.00 -7.67 26.14
N LEU A 225 9.73 -7.70 26.55
CA LEU A 225 8.55 -7.75 25.70
C LEU A 225 7.99 -6.34 25.38
N ASN A 226 8.86 -5.35 25.26
CA ASN A 226 8.43 -3.98 24.97
C ASN A 226 7.80 -3.89 23.56
N PRO A 227 6.52 -3.46 23.45
CA PRO A 227 5.81 -3.36 22.16
C PRO A 227 6.50 -2.47 21.13
N LYS A 228 7.29 -1.49 21.58
CA LYS A 228 8.04 -0.61 20.68
C LYS A 228 9.01 -1.40 19.79
N ASN A 229 9.55 -2.52 20.26
CA ASN A 229 10.51 -3.35 19.53
C ASN A 229 9.87 -4.08 18.32
N PHE A 230 8.55 -4.01 18.16
CA PHE A 230 7.79 -4.67 17.10
C PHE A 230 7.19 -3.68 16.09
N LEU A 231 7.42 -2.37 16.29
CA LEU A 231 6.92 -1.34 15.36
C LEU A 231 7.58 -1.43 13.98
N ASP A 232 8.78 -1.98 13.87
CA ASP A 232 9.44 -2.23 12.59
C ASP A 232 8.67 -3.22 11.71
N LEU A 233 8.02 -4.22 12.29
CA LEU A 233 7.12 -5.13 11.58
C LEU A 233 5.74 -4.52 11.34
N ALA A 234 5.15 -3.87 12.35
CA ALA A 234 3.84 -3.23 12.22
C ALA A 234 3.81 -2.19 11.09
N CYS A 235 4.86 -1.38 10.92
CA CYS A 235 4.91 -0.38 9.87
C CYS A 235 5.00 -0.98 8.46
N LEU A 236 5.51 -2.21 8.29
CA LEU A 236 5.54 -2.87 6.97
C LEU A 236 4.11 -3.12 6.47
N GLY A 237 3.24 -3.74 7.29
CA GLY A 237 1.84 -3.94 6.97
C GLY A 237 1.14 -2.59 6.76
N THR A 238 1.24 -1.66 7.73
CA THR A 238 0.60 -0.34 7.66
C THR A 238 0.92 0.42 6.37
N ILE A 239 2.15 0.33 5.86
CA ILE A 239 2.54 1.03 4.64
C ILE A 239 2.16 0.24 3.38
N CYS A 240 2.29 -1.10 3.40
CA CYS A 240 2.07 -1.94 2.24
C CYS A 240 0.59 -2.24 1.96
N ASP A 241 -0.25 -2.29 2.98
CA ASP A 241 -1.70 -2.43 2.85
C ASP A 241 -2.38 -1.12 2.37
N MET A 242 -1.60 -0.04 2.26
CA MET A 242 -2.06 1.24 1.73
C MET A 242 -3.18 1.89 2.54
N VAL A 243 -3.26 1.61 3.85
CA VAL A 243 -4.19 2.30 4.75
C VAL A 243 -3.83 3.78 4.88
N PRO A 244 -4.81 4.66 5.19
CA PRO A 244 -4.55 6.09 5.34
C PRO A 244 -3.48 6.37 6.41
N LEU A 245 -2.38 7.04 6.05
CA LEU A 245 -1.31 7.44 6.98
C LEU A 245 -1.71 8.68 7.80
N GLN A 246 -2.82 8.55 8.51
CA GLN A 246 -3.40 9.53 9.43
C GLN A 246 -3.58 8.90 10.82
N GLY A 247 -3.83 9.72 11.84
CA GLY A 247 -4.08 9.23 13.20
C GLY A 247 -3.08 8.16 13.67
N PRO A 248 -3.56 7.02 14.19
CA PRO A 248 -2.72 5.92 14.67
C PRO A 248 -1.79 5.34 13.61
N ASN A 249 -2.26 5.16 12.37
CA ASN A 249 -1.43 4.65 11.28
C ASN A 249 -0.21 5.52 11.00
N ARG A 250 -0.38 6.85 11.07
CA ARG A 250 0.73 7.78 10.92
C ARG A 250 1.78 7.58 12.02
N ILE A 251 1.34 7.38 13.25
CA ILE A 251 2.23 7.19 14.41
C ILE A 251 2.98 5.87 14.28
N ILE A 252 2.26 4.77 13.98
CA ILE A 252 2.85 3.44 13.76
C ILE A 252 3.85 3.50 12.61
N ALA A 253 3.49 4.08 11.47
CA ALA A 253 4.38 4.20 10.31
C ALA A 253 5.63 5.04 10.64
N ARG A 254 5.49 6.21 11.30
CA ARG A 254 6.62 7.06 11.63
C ARG A 254 7.58 6.38 12.60
N ARG A 255 7.05 5.87 13.73
CA ARG A 255 7.87 5.21 14.74
C ARG A 255 8.43 3.89 14.26
N GLY A 256 7.66 3.17 13.45
CA GLY A 256 8.12 1.96 12.82
C GLY A 256 9.24 2.18 11.80
N LEU A 257 9.19 3.24 10.99
CA LEU A 257 10.28 3.62 10.09
C LEU A 257 11.56 4.01 10.86
N GLU A 258 11.43 4.72 12.00
CA GLU A 258 12.55 5.04 12.89
C GLU A 258 13.18 3.74 13.47
N ASN A 259 12.35 2.78 13.88
CA ASN A 259 12.80 1.46 14.34
C ASN A 259 13.43 0.66 13.20
N LEU A 260 12.80 0.62 12.03
CA LEU A 260 13.30 -0.09 10.85
C LEU A 260 14.65 0.44 10.39
N ALA A 261 14.88 1.76 10.50
CA ALA A 261 16.18 2.36 10.21
C ALA A 261 17.29 1.78 11.09
N ASN A 262 16.99 1.53 12.37
CA ASN A 262 17.94 1.09 13.40
C ASN A 262 17.71 -0.38 13.84
N THR A 263 16.89 -1.14 13.11
CA THR A 263 16.58 -2.52 13.50
C THR A 263 17.82 -3.41 13.58
N SER A 264 17.85 -4.25 14.62
CA SER A 264 18.82 -5.34 14.78
C SER A 264 18.29 -6.69 14.32
N ARG A 265 17.03 -6.76 13.87
CA ARG A 265 16.36 -7.97 13.38
C ARG A 265 17.07 -8.45 12.10
N PRO A 266 17.73 -9.66 12.12
CA PRO A 266 18.59 -10.10 11.01
C PRO A 266 17.90 -10.07 9.65
N GLY A 267 16.62 -10.49 9.60
CA GLY A 267 15.83 -10.50 8.36
C GLY A 267 15.63 -9.11 7.76
N LEU A 268 15.31 -8.11 8.58
CA LEU A 268 15.11 -6.73 8.13
C LEU A 268 16.43 -6.06 7.74
N VAL A 269 17.53 -6.36 8.45
CA VAL A 269 18.87 -5.91 8.08
C VAL A 269 19.24 -6.46 6.69
N ALA A 270 19.06 -7.75 6.47
CA ALA A 270 19.34 -8.40 5.19
C ALA A 270 18.46 -7.84 4.05
N LEU A 271 17.17 -7.59 4.30
CA LEU A 271 16.27 -6.95 3.32
C LEU A 271 16.71 -5.53 2.96
N LYS A 272 17.07 -4.70 3.95
CA LYS A 272 17.60 -3.35 3.71
C LYS A 272 18.83 -3.40 2.82
N ASN A 273 19.75 -4.33 3.08
CA ASN A 273 20.97 -4.49 2.30
C ASN A 273 20.69 -4.84 0.84
N VAL A 274 19.80 -5.82 0.56
CA VAL A 274 19.47 -6.19 -0.83
C VAL A 274 18.63 -5.12 -1.55
N CYS A 275 17.98 -4.22 -0.78
CA CYS A 275 17.28 -3.06 -1.32
C CYS A 275 18.18 -1.83 -1.54
N GLY A 276 19.44 -1.86 -1.07
CA GLY A 276 20.33 -0.69 -1.08
C GLY A 276 19.86 0.44 -0.16
N VAL A 277 19.10 0.10 0.91
CA VAL A 277 18.54 1.05 1.88
C VAL A 277 19.45 1.12 3.10
N SER A 278 19.98 2.32 3.39
CA SER A 278 20.86 2.57 4.54
C SER A 278 20.05 3.09 5.76
N HIS A 279 20.57 4.12 6.43
CA HIS A 279 20.02 4.63 7.69
C HIS A 279 18.72 5.43 7.57
N ASN A 280 18.44 6.05 6.41
CA ASN A 280 17.22 6.84 6.20
C ASN A 280 16.16 6.02 5.50
N VAL A 281 15.28 5.36 6.27
CA VAL A 281 14.17 4.57 5.73
C VAL A 281 12.92 5.45 5.59
N SER A 282 12.29 5.42 4.42
CA SER A 282 11.05 6.15 4.11
C SER A 282 9.95 5.18 3.69
N CYS A 283 8.70 5.66 3.64
CA CYS A 283 7.59 4.88 3.06
C CYS A 283 7.91 4.38 1.64
N SER A 284 8.56 5.20 0.81
CA SER A 284 8.95 4.77 -0.55
C SER A 284 9.91 3.58 -0.54
N HIS A 285 10.86 3.52 0.40
CA HIS A 285 11.74 2.36 0.54
C HIS A 285 10.97 1.10 0.94
N VAL A 286 9.92 1.24 1.76
CA VAL A 286 9.04 0.13 2.14
C VAL A 286 8.15 -0.25 0.95
N SER A 287 7.39 0.69 0.38
CA SER A 287 6.40 0.41 -0.68
C SER A 287 7.01 -0.08 -2.00
N PHE A 288 8.20 0.41 -2.38
CA PHE A 288 8.83 0.10 -3.67
C PHE A 288 10.12 -0.74 -3.56
N GLY A 289 10.64 -0.91 -2.35
CA GLY A 289 11.82 -1.71 -2.08
C GLY A 289 11.52 -3.00 -1.31
N ILE A 290 11.20 -2.88 -0.03
CA ILE A 290 11.02 -4.02 0.89
C ILE A 290 9.73 -4.78 0.58
N GLY A 291 8.59 -4.11 0.53
CA GLY A 291 7.27 -4.71 0.33
C GLY A 291 7.16 -5.57 -0.93
N PRO A 292 7.60 -5.10 -2.12
CA PRO A 292 7.57 -5.92 -3.32
C PRO A 292 8.37 -7.23 -3.23
N ARG A 293 9.46 -7.28 -2.46
CA ARG A 293 10.23 -8.50 -2.23
C ARG A 293 9.50 -9.48 -1.31
N LEU A 294 8.85 -8.97 -0.27
CA LEU A 294 8.00 -9.78 0.61
C LEU A 294 6.80 -10.32 -0.16
N ASN A 295 6.07 -9.46 -0.88
CA ASN A 295 4.92 -9.87 -1.70
C ASN A 295 5.26 -10.83 -2.84
N ALA A 296 6.52 -10.84 -3.32
CA ALA A 296 6.93 -11.74 -4.38
C ALA A 296 6.86 -13.22 -3.95
N ALA A 297 7.09 -13.53 -2.67
CA ALA A 297 6.96 -14.89 -2.15
C ALA A 297 5.55 -15.44 -2.36
N GLY A 298 4.51 -14.74 -1.91
CA GLY A 298 3.10 -15.15 -2.07
C GLY A 298 2.60 -15.10 -3.52
N ARG A 299 3.35 -14.47 -4.45
CA ARG A 299 3.03 -14.41 -5.89
C ARG A 299 3.73 -15.45 -6.72
N MET A 300 4.83 -16.03 -6.25
CA MET A 300 5.70 -16.92 -7.03
C MET A 300 5.87 -18.30 -6.39
N VAL A 301 5.80 -18.41 -5.05
CA VAL A 301 6.06 -19.65 -4.31
C VAL A 301 5.18 -19.76 -3.05
N SER A 302 5.69 -19.40 -1.85
CA SER A 302 4.99 -19.50 -0.56
C SER A 302 5.36 -18.34 0.36
N GLY A 303 4.37 -17.84 1.10
CA GLY A 303 4.55 -16.80 2.14
C GLY A 303 5.38 -17.25 3.35
N GLU A 304 5.53 -18.56 3.59
CA GLU A 304 6.31 -19.11 4.70
C GLU A 304 7.77 -18.63 4.71
N LEU A 305 8.36 -18.42 3.50
CA LEU A 305 9.72 -17.86 3.38
C LEU A 305 9.86 -16.49 4.04
N VAL A 306 8.79 -15.71 4.03
CA VAL A 306 8.76 -14.38 4.65
C VAL A 306 8.67 -14.48 6.16
N ILE A 307 7.81 -15.36 6.67
CA ILE A 307 7.73 -15.62 8.12
C ILE A 307 9.12 -16.05 8.63
N GLU A 308 9.75 -17.01 7.94
CA GLU A 308 11.09 -17.48 8.30
C GLU A 308 12.13 -16.37 8.29
N LEU A 309 12.11 -15.48 7.28
CA LEU A 309 13.01 -14.33 7.20
C LEU A 309 12.77 -13.34 8.33
N LEU A 310 11.53 -12.95 8.58
CA LEU A 310 11.20 -11.91 9.56
C LEU A 310 11.42 -12.33 11.01
N THR A 311 11.46 -13.66 11.27
CA THR A 311 11.56 -14.20 12.65
C THR A 311 12.89 -14.87 12.97
N THR A 312 13.73 -15.19 11.96
CA THR A 312 15.04 -15.82 12.21
C THR A 312 15.99 -14.94 13.01
N GLN A 313 16.75 -15.55 13.91
CA GLN A 313 17.85 -14.91 14.64
C GLN A 313 19.22 -15.19 14.00
N ASP A 314 19.29 -16.06 12.99
CA ASP A 314 20.53 -16.38 12.27
C ASP A 314 20.74 -15.41 11.09
N SER A 315 21.76 -14.57 11.18
CA SER A 315 22.11 -13.58 10.15
C SER A 315 22.47 -14.22 8.80
N ARG A 316 23.15 -15.40 8.81
CA ARG A 316 23.52 -16.10 7.57
C ARG A 316 22.28 -16.66 6.85
N LYS A 317 21.34 -17.19 7.64
CA LYS A 317 20.04 -17.66 7.12
C LYS A 317 19.24 -16.50 6.57
N ALA A 318 19.18 -15.38 7.30
CA ALA A 318 18.51 -14.15 6.86
C ALA A 318 19.05 -13.63 5.51
N GLU A 319 20.37 -13.58 5.33
CA GLU A 319 20.99 -13.18 4.06
C GLU A 319 20.60 -14.09 2.89
N LYS A 320 20.58 -15.41 3.10
CA LYS A 320 20.17 -16.37 2.07
C LYS A 320 18.71 -16.18 1.67
N LEU A 321 17.82 -16.01 2.65
CA LEU A 321 16.40 -15.79 2.42
C LEU A 321 16.14 -14.44 1.73
N ALA A 322 16.79 -13.36 2.16
CA ALA A 322 16.65 -12.05 1.52
C ALA A 322 17.13 -12.06 0.06
N LYS A 323 18.24 -12.73 -0.26
CA LYS A 323 18.73 -12.94 -1.63
C LYS A 323 17.73 -13.76 -2.45
N LYS A 324 17.11 -14.81 -1.87
CA LYS A 324 16.08 -15.61 -2.54
C LYS A 324 14.85 -14.76 -2.86
N LEU A 325 14.35 -13.95 -1.91
CA LEU A 325 13.21 -13.05 -2.13
C LEU A 325 13.53 -11.97 -3.18
N ASN A 326 14.76 -11.45 -3.18
CA ASN A 326 15.19 -10.51 -4.23
C ASN A 326 15.17 -11.16 -5.61
N LYS A 327 15.63 -12.41 -5.74
CA LYS A 327 15.58 -13.17 -7.01
C LYS A 327 14.13 -13.37 -7.45
N LEU A 328 13.25 -13.81 -6.56
CA LEU A 328 11.81 -13.98 -6.86
C LEU A 328 11.15 -12.67 -7.29
N ASN A 329 11.52 -11.54 -6.67
CA ASN A 329 11.00 -10.24 -7.08
C ASN A 329 11.50 -9.82 -8.48
N LEU A 330 12.75 -10.13 -8.85
CA LEU A 330 13.26 -9.89 -10.21
C LEU A 330 12.55 -10.77 -11.24
N GLU A 331 12.32 -12.04 -10.93
CA GLU A 331 11.54 -12.96 -11.77
C GLU A 331 10.12 -12.45 -11.95
N ARG A 332 9.45 -12.05 -10.86
CA ARG A 332 8.12 -11.45 -10.93
C ARG A 332 8.10 -10.19 -11.82
N GLN A 333 9.12 -9.31 -11.72
CA GLN A 333 9.23 -8.10 -12.55
C GLN A 333 9.40 -8.45 -14.03
N ALA A 334 10.19 -9.47 -14.36
CA ALA A 334 10.35 -9.92 -15.74
C ALA A 334 9.02 -10.46 -16.29
N THR A 335 8.34 -11.32 -15.55
CA THR A 335 7.01 -11.85 -15.92
C THR A 335 5.95 -10.73 -16.04
N GLU A 336 5.95 -9.73 -15.12
CA GLU A 336 5.08 -8.55 -15.21
C GLU A 336 5.32 -7.78 -16.51
N GLU A 337 6.58 -7.58 -16.90
CA GLU A 337 6.95 -6.85 -18.11
C GLU A 337 6.53 -7.60 -19.38
N GLU A 338 6.71 -8.92 -19.42
CA GLU A 338 6.28 -9.78 -20.54
C GLU A 338 4.76 -9.72 -20.72
N VAL A 339 3.99 -9.94 -19.65
CA VAL A 339 2.52 -9.89 -19.68
C VAL A 339 2.03 -8.48 -20.08
N LYS A 340 2.64 -7.43 -19.53
CA LYS A 340 2.30 -6.05 -19.88
C LYS A 340 2.53 -5.77 -21.37
N ASN A 341 3.69 -6.17 -21.90
CA ASN A 341 4.02 -5.91 -23.31
C ASN A 341 3.06 -6.64 -24.26
N GLU A 342 2.67 -7.85 -23.92
CA GLU A 342 1.69 -8.59 -24.72
C GLU A 342 0.29 -7.98 -24.62
N ALA A 343 -0.15 -7.55 -23.42
CA ALA A 343 -1.39 -6.82 -23.24
C ALA A 343 -1.42 -5.51 -24.05
N LEU A 344 -0.32 -4.75 -24.07
CA LEU A 344 -0.21 -3.52 -24.86
C LEU A 344 -0.31 -3.80 -26.37
N LYS A 345 0.27 -4.88 -26.89
CA LYS A 345 0.11 -5.29 -28.29
C LYS A 345 -1.35 -5.61 -28.60
N GLN A 346 -2.05 -6.33 -27.74
CA GLN A 346 -3.47 -6.63 -27.92
C GLN A 346 -4.32 -5.35 -27.99
N ILE A 347 -4.00 -4.32 -27.18
CA ILE A 347 -4.71 -3.04 -27.19
C ILE A 347 -4.39 -2.27 -28.48
N SER A 348 -3.12 -2.16 -28.86
CA SER A 348 -2.70 -1.38 -30.04
C SER A 348 -3.21 -1.98 -31.35
N SER A 349 -3.39 -3.30 -31.43
CA SER A 349 -3.93 -3.99 -32.61
C SER A 349 -5.42 -3.67 -32.88
N ARG A 350 -6.14 -3.10 -31.92
CA ARG A 350 -7.56 -2.74 -32.07
C ARG A 350 -7.79 -1.37 -32.72
N GLY A 351 -6.73 -0.58 -32.92
CA GLY A 351 -6.78 0.76 -33.49
C GLY A 351 -7.16 1.85 -32.50
N GLU A 352 -8.29 1.73 -31.81
CA GLU A 352 -8.73 2.68 -30.76
C GLU A 352 -8.65 2.03 -29.39
N VAL A 353 -8.36 2.84 -28.37
CA VAL A 353 -8.36 2.39 -26.97
C VAL A 353 -9.80 2.21 -26.50
N PRO A 354 -10.22 1.00 -26.12
CA PRO A 354 -11.58 0.75 -25.67
C PRO A 354 -11.86 1.44 -24.32
N SER A 355 -13.13 1.76 -24.05
CA SER A 355 -13.58 2.32 -22.77
C SER A 355 -13.34 1.38 -21.59
N GLY A 356 -13.49 0.06 -21.82
CA GLY A 356 -13.12 -1.00 -20.90
C GLY A 356 -12.04 -1.88 -21.52
N ILE A 357 -10.85 -1.87 -20.95
CA ILE A 357 -9.71 -2.63 -21.46
C ILE A 357 -9.79 -4.06 -20.94
N VAL A 358 -9.74 -5.05 -21.86
CA VAL A 358 -9.60 -6.47 -21.50
C VAL A 358 -8.47 -7.08 -22.30
N ALA A 359 -7.49 -7.64 -21.60
CA ALA A 359 -6.38 -8.40 -22.21
C ALA A 359 -6.30 -9.78 -21.57
N TRP A 360 -6.10 -10.80 -22.42
CA TRP A 360 -6.02 -12.19 -21.93
C TRP A 360 -5.08 -13.06 -22.78
N ASP A 361 -4.44 -13.99 -22.11
CA ASP A 361 -3.69 -15.07 -22.75
C ASP A 361 -3.59 -16.27 -21.81
N LYS A 362 -3.51 -17.50 -22.37
CA LYS A 362 -3.32 -18.72 -21.57
C LYS A 362 -1.98 -18.75 -20.82
N ASN A 363 -0.99 -18.03 -21.32
CA ASN A 363 0.35 -17.95 -20.76
C ASN A 363 0.51 -16.80 -19.75
N PHE A 364 -0.51 -15.99 -19.54
CA PHE A 364 -0.44 -14.91 -18.54
C PHE A 364 -0.41 -15.50 -17.13
N HIS A 365 0.68 -15.25 -16.43
CA HIS A 365 0.87 -15.75 -15.07
C HIS A 365 -0.10 -15.04 -14.08
N THR A 366 -0.97 -15.82 -13.45
CA THR A 366 -2.05 -15.27 -12.58
C THR A 366 -1.54 -14.47 -11.38
N GLY A 367 -0.31 -14.68 -10.93
CA GLY A 367 0.34 -13.90 -9.86
C GLY A 367 0.64 -12.44 -10.21
N VAL A 368 0.67 -12.06 -11.52
CA VAL A 368 1.01 -10.69 -11.96
C VAL A 368 -0.13 -9.96 -12.65
N ILE A 369 -1.23 -10.63 -13.05
CA ILE A 369 -2.33 -10.00 -13.81
C ILE A 369 -2.90 -8.76 -13.12
N GLY A 370 -3.04 -8.76 -11.80
CA GLY A 370 -3.55 -7.60 -11.06
C GLY A 370 -2.61 -6.39 -11.09
N ILE A 371 -1.28 -6.64 -11.15
CA ILE A 371 -0.30 -5.57 -11.30
C ILE A 371 -0.37 -5.01 -12.72
N VAL A 372 -0.46 -5.88 -13.72
CA VAL A 372 -0.58 -5.46 -15.12
C VAL A 372 -1.87 -4.69 -15.36
N ALA A 373 -3.02 -5.12 -14.80
CA ALA A 373 -4.27 -4.37 -14.86
C ALA A 373 -4.09 -2.94 -14.31
N GLN A 374 -3.40 -2.78 -13.18
CA GLN A 374 -3.08 -1.46 -12.64
C GLN A 374 -2.19 -0.63 -13.59
N ARG A 375 -1.19 -1.25 -14.25
CA ARG A 375 -0.35 -0.55 -15.24
C ARG A 375 -1.15 -0.06 -16.44
N LEU A 376 -2.14 -0.84 -16.88
CA LEU A 376 -3.03 -0.42 -17.97
C LEU A 376 -3.92 0.75 -17.56
N VAL A 377 -4.46 0.75 -16.32
CA VAL A 377 -5.20 1.89 -15.77
C VAL A 377 -4.31 3.15 -15.71
N GLU A 378 -3.08 3.01 -15.23
CA GLU A 378 -2.12 4.13 -15.17
C GLU A 378 -1.78 4.69 -16.56
N ALA A 379 -1.76 3.83 -17.59
CA ALA A 379 -1.43 4.18 -18.97
C ALA A 379 -2.57 4.89 -19.69
N TYR A 380 -3.78 4.38 -19.56
CA TYR A 380 -4.91 4.77 -20.39
C TYR A 380 -6.01 5.51 -19.64
N TYR A 381 -5.98 5.49 -18.31
CA TYR A 381 -7.02 5.99 -17.40
C TYR A 381 -8.40 5.46 -17.79
N ARG A 382 -8.48 4.13 -17.92
CA ARG A 382 -9.69 3.35 -18.22
C ARG A 382 -9.75 2.14 -17.29
N PRO A 383 -10.94 1.64 -16.91
CA PRO A 383 -11.06 0.35 -16.24
C PRO A 383 -10.38 -0.74 -17.05
N ALA A 384 -9.58 -1.58 -16.38
CA ALA A 384 -8.80 -2.62 -17.07
C ALA A 384 -8.90 -3.97 -16.37
N ALA A 385 -9.19 -5.00 -17.14
CA ALA A 385 -9.19 -6.41 -16.74
C ALA A 385 -8.06 -7.16 -17.46
N VAL A 386 -7.28 -7.95 -16.71
CA VAL A 386 -6.27 -8.84 -17.26
C VAL A 386 -6.55 -10.25 -16.77
N LEU A 387 -6.54 -11.22 -17.70
CA LEU A 387 -6.89 -12.62 -17.41
C LEU A 387 -5.75 -13.56 -17.80
N GLY A 388 -5.47 -14.54 -16.92
CA GLY A 388 -4.58 -15.65 -17.15
C GLY A 388 -5.31 -16.97 -16.92
N PHE A 389 -4.82 -18.04 -17.54
CA PHE A 389 -5.45 -19.36 -17.47
C PHE A 389 -4.82 -20.20 -16.35
N ASP A 390 -5.65 -20.77 -15.50
CA ASP A 390 -5.20 -21.62 -14.41
C ASP A 390 -6.30 -22.63 -14.03
N GLN A 391 -5.91 -23.89 -13.81
CA GLN A 391 -6.81 -24.97 -13.39
C GLN A 391 -8.08 -25.10 -14.25
N GLY A 392 -7.93 -25.02 -15.58
CA GLY A 392 -9.03 -25.24 -16.54
C GLY A 392 -9.97 -24.04 -16.73
N LYS A 393 -9.71 -22.89 -16.14
CA LYS A 393 -10.51 -21.66 -16.24
C LYS A 393 -9.63 -20.42 -16.36
N PHE A 394 -10.19 -19.33 -16.85
CA PHE A 394 -9.53 -18.03 -16.74
C PHE A 394 -9.78 -17.39 -15.37
N LYS A 395 -8.71 -16.94 -14.74
CA LYS A 395 -8.72 -16.08 -13.56
C LYS A 395 -8.41 -14.66 -14.01
N GLY A 396 -9.24 -13.69 -13.64
CA GLY A 396 -9.11 -12.30 -14.03
C GLY A 396 -8.91 -11.37 -12.82
N SER A 397 -8.22 -10.26 -13.04
CA SER A 397 -8.13 -9.17 -12.09
C SER A 397 -8.52 -7.86 -12.77
N VAL A 398 -9.41 -7.09 -12.13
CA VAL A 398 -9.88 -5.77 -12.59
C VAL A 398 -9.28 -4.68 -11.71
N ARG A 399 -8.97 -3.56 -12.34
CA ARG A 399 -8.67 -2.28 -11.68
C ARG A 399 -9.55 -1.20 -12.28
N GLY A 400 -10.11 -0.36 -11.40
CA GLY A 400 -10.99 0.75 -11.77
C GLY A 400 -10.27 2.09 -11.80
N ILE A 401 -11.02 3.11 -12.23
CA ILE A 401 -10.66 4.53 -12.08
C ILE A 401 -11.60 5.18 -11.07
N LYS A 402 -11.26 6.37 -10.62
CA LYS A 402 -12.12 7.13 -9.70
C LYS A 402 -13.53 7.32 -10.29
N GLY A 403 -14.55 7.00 -9.52
CA GLY A 403 -15.95 7.10 -9.95
C GLY A 403 -16.53 5.82 -10.57
N VAL A 404 -15.73 4.76 -10.78
CA VAL A 404 -16.20 3.46 -11.26
C VAL A 404 -16.02 2.41 -10.17
N SER A 405 -17.12 1.87 -9.64
CA SER A 405 -17.10 0.76 -8.69
C SER A 405 -16.87 -0.57 -9.41
N VAL A 406 -15.71 -1.18 -9.18
CA VAL A 406 -15.33 -2.47 -9.79
C VAL A 406 -16.25 -3.60 -9.35
N VAL A 407 -16.65 -3.64 -8.09
CA VAL A 407 -17.55 -4.70 -7.59
C VAL A 407 -18.93 -4.61 -8.23
N GLN A 408 -19.47 -3.40 -8.44
CA GLN A 408 -20.75 -3.20 -9.13
C GLN A 408 -20.62 -3.53 -10.63
N LEU A 409 -19.51 -3.15 -11.27
CA LEU A 409 -19.21 -3.49 -12.66
C LEU A 409 -19.18 -5.01 -12.84
N LEU A 410 -18.44 -5.76 -11.99
CA LEU A 410 -18.41 -7.22 -12.03
C LEU A 410 -19.78 -7.83 -11.73
N GLY A 411 -20.53 -7.27 -10.78
CA GLY A 411 -21.90 -7.70 -10.46
C GLY A 411 -22.84 -7.61 -11.66
N SER A 412 -22.74 -6.53 -12.45
CA SER A 412 -23.53 -6.36 -13.68
C SER A 412 -23.17 -7.34 -14.80
N LEU A 413 -22.02 -8.02 -14.70
CA LEU A 413 -21.50 -9.00 -15.66
C LEU A 413 -21.53 -10.43 -15.11
N SER A 414 -22.23 -10.66 -14.00
CA SER A 414 -22.25 -11.95 -13.27
C SER A 414 -22.64 -13.16 -14.11
N GLU A 415 -23.46 -12.98 -15.17
CA GLU A 415 -23.84 -14.05 -16.10
C GLU A 415 -22.69 -14.68 -16.87
N TYR A 416 -21.57 -13.96 -17.02
CA TYR A 416 -20.36 -14.45 -17.66
C TYR A 416 -19.40 -15.12 -16.68
N LEU A 417 -19.60 -14.92 -15.37
CA LEU A 417 -18.63 -15.25 -14.33
C LEU A 417 -19.00 -16.52 -13.57
N LEU A 418 -18.01 -17.31 -13.19
CA LEU A 418 -18.17 -18.44 -12.26
C LEU A 418 -18.20 -17.93 -10.80
N GLN A 419 -17.35 -16.96 -10.50
CA GLN A 419 -17.28 -16.27 -9.22
C GLN A 419 -16.60 -14.91 -9.38
N PHE A 420 -16.93 -13.96 -8.52
CA PHE A 420 -16.28 -12.66 -8.44
C PHE A 420 -16.31 -12.09 -7.02
N GLY A 421 -15.43 -11.13 -6.75
CA GLY A 421 -15.39 -10.39 -5.50
C GLY A 421 -14.40 -9.23 -5.58
N GLY A 422 -14.43 -8.34 -4.59
CA GLY A 422 -13.55 -7.19 -4.53
C GLY A 422 -14.17 -5.99 -3.84
N HIS A 423 -13.59 -4.83 -4.11
CA HIS A 423 -14.07 -3.52 -3.63
C HIS A 423 -14.17 -2.53 -4.79
N ASP A 424 -14.46 -1.26 -4.50
CA ASP A 424 -14.66 -0.22 -5.54
C ASP A 424 -13.47 -0.04 -6.47
N GLY A 425 -12.23 -0.13 -5.98
CA GLY A 425 -11.05 0.11 -6.81
C GLY A 425 -10.49 -1.13 -7.52
N ALA A 426 -10.79 -2.34 -7.03
CA ALA A 426 -10.18 -3.57 -7.50
C ALA A 426 -11.07 -4.80 -7.29
N GLY A 427 -10.99 -5.76 -8.19
CA GLY A 427 -11.72 -7.03 -8.06
C GLY A 427 -11.01 -8.19 -8.74
N GLY A 428 -11.36 -9.39 -8.29
CA GLY A 428 -10.96 -10.66 -8.88
C GLY A 428 -12.19 -11.43 -9.35
N PHE A 429 -12.02 -12.23 -10.39
CA PHE A 429 -13.09 -13.06 -10.94
C PHE A 429 -12.56 -14.30 -11.65
N SER A 430 -13.42 -15.25 -11.93
CA SER A 430 -13.10 -16.38 -12.82
C SER A 430 -14.23 -16.65 -13.79
N LEU A 431 -13.88 -17.20 -14.96
CA LEU A 431 -14.84 -17.53 -15.99
C LEU A 431 -14.36 -18.71 -16.86
N GLU A 432 -15.29 -19.33 -17.59
CA GLU A 432 -14.98 -20.37 -18.54
C GLU A 432 -14.29 -19.81 -19.79
N GLU A 433 -13.40 -20.61 -20.41
CA GLU A 433 -12.69 -20.21 -21.62
C GLU A 433 -13.62 -19.75 -22.74
N THR A 434 -14.74 -20.44 -22.92
CA THR A 434 -15.74 -20.14 -23.94
C THR A 434 -16.43 -18.78 -23.78
N LYS A 435 -16.39 -18.19 -22.60
CA LYS A 435 -17.05 -16.92 -22.28
C LYS A 435 -16.13 -15.71 -22.34
N VAL A 436 -14.80 -15.88 -22.54
CA VAL A 436 -13.82 -14.77 -22.46
C VAL A 436 -14.12 -13.64 -23.45
N THR A 437 -14.41 -13.98 -24.71
CA THR A 437 -14.70 -12.98 -25.75
C THR A 437 -15.98 -12.23 -25.45
N LEU A 438 -17.04 -12.93 -25.06
CA LEU A 438 -18.33 -12.32 -24.70
C LEU A 438 -18.19 -11.42 -23.47
N PHE A 439 -17.43 -11.85 -22.48
CA PHE A 439 -17.11 -11.01 -21.32
C PHE A 439 -16.37 -9.74 -21.74
N ALA A 440 -15.37 -9.83 -22.64
CA ALA A 440 -14.60 -8.68 -23.07
C ALA A 440 -15.46 -7.63 -23.80
N GLU A 441 -16.38 -8.08 -24.65
CA GLU A 441 -17.34 -7.20 -25.33
C GLU A 441 -18.31 -6.55 -24.35
N ALA A 442 -18.89 -7.33 -23.44
CA ALA A 442 -19.82 -6.85 -22.44
C ALA A 442 -19.14 -5.87 -21.43
N PHE A 443 -17.88 -6.17 -21.03
CA PHE A 443 -17.09 -5.31 -20.16
C PHE A 443 -16.83 -3.94 -20.81
N ASN A 444 -16.43 -3.94 -22.09
CA ASN A 444 -16.23 -2.69 -22.82
C ASN A 444 -17.53 -1.89 -22.95
N SER A 445 -18.62 -2.53 -23.34
CA SER A 445 -19.94 -1.88 -23.49
C SER A 445 -20.42 -1.28 -22.16
N LYS A 446 -20.23 -2.01 -21.04
CA LYS A 446 -20.62 -1.51 -19.73
C LYS A 446 -19.75 -0.34 -19.26
N CYS A 447 -18.47 -0.37 -19.58
CA CYS A 447 -17.56 0.75 -19.32
C CYS A 447 -17.96 1.97 -20.17
N ASP A 448 -18.39 1.81 -21.43
CA ASP A 448 -18.89 2.91 -22.26
C ASP A 448 -20.08 3.62 -21.62
N GLU A 449 -21.00 2.88 -21.01
CA GLU A 449 -22.13 3.46 -20.28
C GLU A 449 -21.65 4.24 -19.04
N LEU A 450 -20.81 3.61 -18.21
CA LEU A 450 -20.36 4.18 -16.94
C LEU A 450 -19.48 5.41 -17.11
N LEU A 451 -18.65 5.46 -18.17
CA LEU A 451 -17.73 6.57 -18.39
C LEU A 451 -18.39 7.83 -18.95
N ARG A 452 -19.66 7.81 -19.33
CA ARG A 452 -20.39 9.02 -19.77
C ARG A 452 -20.52 10.05 -18.65
N ASP A 453 -20.65 9.58 -17.41
CA ASP A 453 -20.89 10.42 -16.22
C ASP A 453 -19.64 10.52 -15.33
N VAL A 454 -18.51 9.98 -15.77
CA VAL A 454 -17.26 9.95 -15.01
C VAL A 454 -16.17 10.77 -15.73
N GLU A 455 -15.39 11.52 -14.95
CA GLU A 455 -14.23 12.23 -15.48
C GLU A 455 -13.16 11.24 -15.95
N THR A 456 -12.91 11.24 -17.26
CA THR A 456 -11.97 10.31 -17.93
C THR A 456 -10.58 10.90 -18.14
N GLU A 457 -10.32 12.10 -17.59
CA GLU A 457 -9.01 12.73 -17.56
C GLU A 457 -8.49 12.77 -16.12
N PRO A 458 -7.29 12.26 -15.86
CA PRO A 458 -6.73 12.32 -14.52
C PRO A 458 -6.41 13.78 -14.15
N SER A 459 -6.63 14.13 -12.89
CA SER A 459 -6.26 15.43 -12.34
C SER A 459 -5.17 15.32 -11.29
N VAL A 460 -4.37 16.39 -11.14
CA VAL A 460 -3.44 16.58 -10.04
C VAL A 460 -3.92 17.78 -9.23
N GLU A 461 -4.12 17.56 -7.97
CA GLU A 461 -4.52 18.61 -7.03
C GLU A 461 -3.27 19.24 -6.40
N ALA A 462 -3.07 20.53 -6.63
CA ALA A 462 -2.04 21.33 -5.96
C ALA A 462 -2.57 21.80 -4.60
N ASP A 463 -1.77 21.67 -3.56
CA ASP A 463 -2.16 22.13 -2.23
C ASP A 463 -2.20 23.67 -2.16
N THR A 464 -1.23 24.34 -2.77
CA THR A 464 -1.18 25.81 -2.81
C THR A 464 -0.32 26.28 -3.99
N GLU A 465 -0.52 27.53 -4.38
CA GLU A 465 0.37 28.24 -5.27
C GLU A 465 1.60 28.74 -4.52
N ALA A 466 2.76 28.73 -5.16
CA ALA A 466 4.01 29.20 -4.58
C ALA A 466 4.83 29.97 -5.62
N ASP A 467 5.55 30.98 -5.15
CA ASP A 467 6.57 31.67 -5.95
C ASP A 467 7.88 30.87 -5.91
N LEU A 468 8.62 30.88 -7.01
CA LEU A 468 9.90 30.16 -7.07
C LEU A 468 10.90 30.67 -6.02
N GLY A 469 10.83 31.96 -5.67
CA GLY A 469 11.66 32.58 -4.63
C GLY A 469 11.35 32.12 -3.20
N GLU A 470 10.14 31.59 -2.96
CA GLU A 470 9.80 31.01 -1.66
C GLU A 470 10.46 29.65 -1.42
N LEU A 471 10.81 28.93 -2.52
CA LEU A 471 11.39 27.59 -2.43
C LEU A 471 12.86 27.66 -2.01
N THR A 472 13.10 27.53 -0.74
CA THR A 472 14.45 27.44 -0.15
C THR A 472 14.71 26.04 0.41
N PRO A 473 16.00 25.65 0.60
CA PRO A 473 16.30 24.38 1.27
C PRO A 473 15.72 24.29 2.69
N ALA A 474 15.51 25.42 3.36
CA ALA A 474 14.87 25.47 4.68
C ALA A 474 13.39 25.08 4.60
N ILE A 475 12.66 25.65 3.65
CA ILE A 475 11.24 25.35 3.40
C ILE A 475 11.07 23.88 3.01
N VAL A 476 11.90 23.36 2.12
CA VAL A 476 11.82 21.94 1.72
C VAL A 476 12.06 21.00 2.91
N ARG A 477 12.98 21.37 3.81
CA ARG A 477 13.18 20.60 5.06
C ARG A 477 11.99 20.73 6.01
N GLU A 478 11.33 21.87 6.07
CA GLU A 478 10.12 22.06 6.87
C GLU A 478 8.96 21.21 6.33
N LEU A 479 8.76 21.14 5.01
CA LEU A 479 7.77 20.27 4.36
C LEU A 479 8.02 18.78 4.63
N LYS A 480 9.26 18.36 4.93
CA LYS A 480 9.55 16.98 5.37
C LYS A 480 8.92 16.61 6.70
N ARG A 481 8.47 17.57 7.51
CA ARG A 481 7.67 17.28 8.73
C ARG A 481 6.33 16.60 8.42
N PHE A 482 5.89 16.62 7.17
CA PHE A 482 4.68 15.92 6.72
C PHE A 482 4.89 14.42 6.55
N GLU A 483 6.14 13.95 6.55
CA GLU A 483 6.45 12.51 6.54
C GLU A 483 5.93 11.81 7.83
N PRO A 484 5.49 10.56 7.73
CA PRO A 484 5.48 9.66 6.57
C PRO A 484 4.39 10.01 5.56
N LEU A 485 4.72 9.91 4.26
CA LEU A 485 3.82 10.21 3.15
C LEU A 485 3.28 8.92 2.52
N GLY A 486 2.01 8.93 2.16
CA GLY A 486 1.33 7.77 1.55
C GLY A 486 -0.16 8.05 1.31
N VAL A 487 -0.97 7.01 1.31
CA VAL A 487 -2.44 7.14 1.20
C VAL A 487 -2.96 8.01 2.34
N GLY A 488 -3.92 8.88 2.06
CA GLY A 488 -4.49 9.83 3.03
C GLY A 488 -3.54 10.96 3.48
N ASN A 489 -2.24 10.85 3.18
CA ASN A 489 -1.24 11.88 3.45
C ASN A 489 -0.25 12.01 2.27
N PRO A 490 -0.70 12.52 1.10
CA PRO A 490 0.14 12.66 -0.07
C PRO A 490 1.28 13.68 0.15
N SER A 491 2.33 13.59 -0.68
CA SER A 491 3.38 14.63 -0.69
C SER A 491 2.79 16.00 -1.01
N PRO A 492 3.29 17.09 -0.39
CA PRO A 492 2.88 18.44 -0.77
C PRO A 492 3.08 18.69 -2.26
N GLN A 493 2.01 19.14 -2.93
CA GLN A 493 2.00 19.48 -4.33
C GLN A 493 1.90 21.01 -4.46
N LEU A 494 2.91 21.62 -5.06
CA LEU A 494 2.99 23.07 -5.23
C LEU A 494 2.76 23.42 -6.69
N LEU A 495 1.93 24.44 -6.93
CA LEU A 495 1.72 25.04 -8.24
C LEU A 495 2.67 26.24 -8.40
N LEU A 496 3.54 26.19 -9.40
CA LEU A 496 4.36 27.33 -9.83
C LEU A 496 3.86 27.80 -11.19
N ARG A 497 3.54 29.10 -11.32
CA ARG A 497 2.96 29.66 -12.54
C ARG A 497 3.98 30.36 -13.41
N SER A 498 3.69 30.39 -14.70
CA SER A 498 4.34 31.23 -15.72
C SER A 498 5.87 31.08 -15.75
N LEU A 499 6.37 29.86 -15.50
CA LEU A 499 7.79 29.60 -15.56
C LEU A 499 8.24 29.40 -17.01
N ARG A 500 9.34 30.07 -17.39
CA ARG A 500 9.93 29.90 -18.71
C ARG A 500 10.85 28.68 -18.76
N VAL A 501 10.66 27.84 -19.77
CA VAL A 501 11.53 26.68 -20.06
C VAL A 501 12.82 27.17 -20.71
N LYS A 502 13.96 27.09 -19.99
CA LYS A 502 15.28 27.48 -20.51
C LYS A 502 16.04 26.35 -21.22
N ALA A 503 15.90 25.14 -20.73
CA ALA A 503 16.59 23.98 -21.30
C ALA A 503 15.83 22.69 -20.98
N ILE A 504 16.02 21.70 -21.86
CA ILE A 504 15.45 20.35 -21.70
C ILE A 504 16.58 19.35 -21.96
N LYS A 505 16.64 18.31 -21.13
CA LYS A 505 17.59 17.21 -21.27
C LYS A 505 16.89 15.88 -21.01
N LEU A 506 17.06 14.93 -21.94
CA LEU A 506 16.66 13.55 -21.74
C LEU A 506 17.76 12.80 -20.95
N LEU A 507 17.39 12.17 -19.84
CA LEU A 507 18.30 11.41 -18.98
C LEU A 507 18.02 9.92 -19.13
N LYS A 508 19.06 9.12 -19.38
CA LYS A 508 19.00 7.65 -19.53
C LYS A 508 17.90 7.17 -20.48
N ASP A 509 17.61 7.95 -21.53
CA ASP A 509 16.53 7.71 -22.49
C ASP A 509 15.16 7.39 -21.88
N ALA A 510 14.90 7.87 -20.64
CA ALA A 510 13.72 7.51 -19.88
C ALA A 510 13.11 8.65 -19.06
N HIS A 511 13.85 9.74 -18.80
CA HIS A 511 13.40 10.80 -17.88
C HIS A 511 13.69 12.17 -18.46
N LEU A 512 12.72 13.08 -18.36
CA LEU A 512 12.86 14.44 -18.84
C LEU A 512 13.30 15.37 -17.70
N LYS A 513 14.42 16.08 -17.88
CA LYS A 513 14.86 17.16 -17.00
C LYS A 513 14.66 18.49 -17.72
N ALA A 514 13.89 19.39 -17.11
CA ALA A 514 13.70 20.75 -17.59
C ALA A 514 14.39 21.74 -16.64
N THR A 515 15.02 22.78 -17.18
CA THR A 515 15.45 23.94 -16.39
C THR A 515 14.40 25.04 -16.55
N LEU A 516 13.80 25.44 -15.44
CA LEU A 516 12.68 26.39 -15.37
C LEU A 516 13.11 27.66 -14.64
N THR A 517 12.53 28.83 -15.02
CA THR A 517 12.86 30.11 -14.41
C THR A 517 11.66 31.07 -14.37
N ASP A 518 11.59 31.88 -13.32
CA ASP A 518 10.73 33.06 -13.19
C ASP A 518 11.41 34.36 -13.68
N GLY A 519 12.61 34.25 -14.25
CA GLY A 519 13.46 35.38 -14.65
C GLY A 519 14.51 35.77 -13.62
N LYS A 520 14.31 35.48 -12.34
CA LYS A 520 15.25 35.76 -11.24
C LYS A 520 15.88 34.47 -10.68
N ASN A 521 15.07 33.45 -10.49
CA ASN A 521 15.44 32.18 -9.91
C ASN A 521 15.42 31.05 -10.96
N LEU A 522 16.12 29.95 -10.64
CA LEU A 522 16.17 28.74 -11.47
C LEU A 522 15.82 27.53 -10.62
N ILE A 523 15.07 26.57 -11.20
CA ILE A 523 14.82 25.28 -10.60
C ILE A 523 14.92 24.15 -11.64
N SER A 524 15.43 23.00 -11.22
CA SER A 524 15.40 21.77 -12.01
C SER A 524 14.06 21.08 -11.85
N GLY A 525 13.28 20.93 -12.93
CA GLY A 525 12.07 20.10 -12.98
C GLY A 525 12.38 18.71 -13.51
N MET A 526 12.01 17.67 -12.77
CA MET A 526 12.19 16.27 -13.17
C MET A 526 10.85 15.61 -13.47
N MET A 527 10.70 15.04 -14.67
CA MET A 527 9.57 14.24 -15.06
C MET A 527 10.01 12.79 -15.29
N TRP A 528 9.70 11.94 -14.31
CA TRP A 528 10.15 10.56 -14.30
C TRP A 528 9.40 9.68 -15.30
N ARG A 529 10.10 8.77 -15.98
CA ARG A 529 9.54 7.84 -16.98
C ARG A 529 8.75 8.55 -18.09
N THR A 530 9.25 9.71 -18.53
CA THR A 530 8.66 10.53 -19.58
C THR A 530 9.79 10.96 -20.50
N LYS A 531 9.72 10.63 -21.79
CA LYS A 531 10.75 11.01 -22.77
C LYS A 531 10.50 12.39 -23.35
N GLU A 532 9.23 12.77 -23.52
CA GLU A 532 8.81 14.05 -24.08
C GLU A 532 7.51 14.52 -23.43
N HIS A 533 7.27 15.82 -23.47
CA HIS A 533 6.02 16.42 -23.01
C HIS A 533 5.69 17.62 -23.90
N PRO A 534 4.44 17.75 -24.41
CA PRO A 534 4.08 18.77 -25.40
C PRO A 534 4.26 20.20 -24.92
N ALA A 535 4.02 20.48 -23.63
CA ALA A 535 4.20 21.80 -23.04
C ALA A 535 5.67 22.14 -22.74
N LEU A 536 6.52 21.16 -22.48
CA LEU A 536 7.95 21.36 -22.15
C LEU A 536 8.75 21.54 -23.45
N LYS A 537 8.70 22.74 -24.04
CA LYS A 537 9.55 23.17 -25.17
C LYS A 537 10.31 24.40 -24.75
N VAL A 538 11.59 24.49 -25.15
CA VAL A 538 12.44 25.66 -24.86
C VAL A 538 11.77 26.93 -25.37
N GLY A 539 11.66 27.93 -24.51
CA GLY A 539 11.00 29.19 -24.79
C GLY A 539 9.53 29.27 -24.34
N ASN A 540 8.85 28.14 -24.12
CA ASN A 540 7.48 28.15 -23.62
C ASN A 540 7.41 28.71 -22.19
N SER A 541 6.28 29.38 -21.89
CA SER A 541 5.83 29.67 -20.53
C SER A 541 4.93 28.53 -20.05
N VAL A 542 5.17 28.00 -18.86
CA VAL A 542 4.45 26.83 -18.35
C VAL A 542 4.05 27.01 -16.88
N ASP A 543 2.88 26.47 -16.54
CA ASP A 543 2.46 26.21 -15.18
C ASP A 543 2.83 24.78 -14.82
N VAL A 544 3.44 24.58 -13.65
CA VAL A 544 3.90 23.26 -13.24
C VAL A 544 3.41 22.90 -11.84
N VAL A 545 2.96 21.67 -11.67
CA VAL A 545 2.62 21.12 -10.35
C VAL A 545 3.58 20.00 -10.00
N GLY A 546 4.08 20.03 -8.78
CA GLY A 546 4.97 18.99 -8.32
C GLY A 546 5.41 19.13 -6.86
N LYS A 547 6.22 18.16 -6.43
CA LYS A 547 6.84 18.13 -5.12
C LYS A 547 8.22 18.78 -5.18
N ALA A 548 8.47 19.76 -4.31
CA ALA A 548 9.82 20.28 -4.09
C ALA A 548 10.68 19.26 -3.30
N ASP A 549 11.94 19.10 -3.69
CA ASP A 549 12.88 18.20 -3.05
C ASP A 549 14.32 18.77 -3.10
N ILE A 550 15.22 18.18 -2.35
CA ILE A 550 16.64 18.50 -2.37
C ILE A 550 17.39 17.29 -2.97
N ASN A 551 17.97 17.49 -4.13
CA ASN A 551 18.84 16.49 -4.76
C ASN A 551 20.26 16.60 -4.21
N THR A 552 20.77 15.50 -3.65
CA THR A 552 22.13 15.42 -3.09
C THR A 552 23.03 14.45 -3.86
N PHE A 553 22.60 13.98 -5.03
CA PHE A 553 23.25 12.88 -5.75
C PHE A 553 24.70 13.18 -6.18
N PHE A 554 25.04 14.44 -6.47
CA PHE A 554 26.39 14.85 -6.86
C PHE A 554 27.19 15.55 -5.74
N GLY A 555 26.77 15.38 -4.47
CA GLY A 555 27.45 16.00 -3.32
C GLY A 555 27.02 17.44 -3.04
N ASN A 556 26.39 18.13 -4.00
CA ASN A 556 25.81 19.46 -3.81
C ASN A 556 24.30 19.34 -3.58
N ALA A 557 23.79 20.08 -2.60
CA ALA A 557 22.36 20.18 -2.34
C ALA A 557 21.71 21.13 -3.37
N GLU A 558 21.06 20.58 -4.40
CA GLU A 558 20.35 21.34 -5.43
C GLU A 558 18.83 21.22 -5.24
N LEU A 559 18.13 22.35 -5.28
CA LEU A 559 16.65 22.35 -5.29
C LEU A 559 16.14 21.75 -6.60
N GLN A 560 15.23 20.83 -6.47
CA GLN A 560 14.60 20.13 -7.58
C GLN A 560 13.09 20.04 -7.35
N MET A 561 12.31 20.08 -8.43
CA MET A 561 10.89 19.81 -8.40
C MET A 561 10.59 18.52 -9.15
N ASN A 562 9.94 17.57 -8.50
CA ASN A 562 9.45 16.35 -9.14
C ASN A 562 8.07 16.64 -9.74
N LEU A 563 8.03 16.87 -11.07
CA LEU A 563 6.85 17.31 -11.80
C LEU A 563 5.81 16.19 -11.91
N GLN A 564 4.56 16.51 -11.58
CA GLN A 564 3.39 15.64 -11.72
C GLN A 564 2.47 16.04 -12.87
N ALA A 565 2.36 17.36 -13.14
CA ALA A 565 1.64 17.93 -14.26
C ALA A 565 2.38 19.16 -14.77
N VAL A 566 2.21 19.44 -16.06
CA VAL A 566 2.72 20.64 -16.74
C VAL A 566 1.67 21.06 -17.75
N GLU A 567 1.31 22.34 -17.73
CA GLU A 567 0.42 22.96 -18.70
C GLU A 567 1.11 24.17 -19.35
N VAL A 568 0.73 24.54 -20.57
CA VAL A 568 1.17 25.80 -21.15
C VAL A 568 0.47 26.92 -20.38
N ALA A 569 1.22 27.90 -19.89
CA ALA A 569 0.63 29.04 -19.20
C ALA A 569 -0.31 29.82 -20.14
N ALA A 570 -1.48 30.21 -19.61
CA ALA A 570 -2.50 30.94 -20.36
C ALA A 570 -2.03 32.34 -20.73
#